data_d15851c1202337d1c2b434f3573a8c27
#
_entry.id   d15851c1202337d1c2b434f3573a8c27
#
_cell.length_a   1.000
_cell.length_b   1.000
_cell.length_c   1.000
_cell.angle_alpha   90.00
_cell.angle_beta   90.00
_cell.angle_gamma   90.00
#
_symmetry.space_group_name_H-M   'P 1'
#
loop_
_entity.id
_entity.type
_entity.pdbx_description
1 polymer ?
#
loop_
_entity_poly.entity_id
_entity_poly.type
_entity_poly.pdbx_seq_one_letter_code
_entity_poly.pdbx_strand_id
1 'polypeptide(L)'
;VYGTIAGVDADKASRLTMLPMKVNLEQSDISAEGVTVDKMNSSIPEFVSQYYVINKKDSEEEQKAAEDFLVWLYTSDTGKDYITNKFAFVPFNADESEKLENPLSNSLVYYMSNDLVMGNDFDAFPESWGLNTIGATIQEQLFTNPDQWDENTIRTGVEDALTKWKDSIKE
;
A
#
# COMPACT_ATOMS: atom_id res chain seq x y z
N VAL A 1 -0.09 -12.31 -4.89
CA VAL A 1 -0.80 -12.24 -6.20
C VAL A 1 0.10 -12.74 -7.32
N TYR A 2 1.23 -12.06 -7.64
CA TYR A 2 2.11 -12.46 -8.76
C TYR A 2 2.55 -13.92 -8.67
N GLY A 3 3.13 -14.35 -7.55
CA GLY A 3 3.61 -15.73 -7.37
C GLY A 3 2.51 -16.78 -7.50
N THR A 4 1.30 -16.49 -7.05
CA THR A 4 0.15 -17.40 -7.19
C THR A 4 -0.26 -17.56 -8.65
N ILE A 5 -0.32 -16.45 -9.40
CA ILE A 5 -0.68 -16.47 -10.81
C ILE A 5 0.42 -17.11 -11.64
N ALA A 6 1.69 -16.81 -11.36
CA ALA A 6 2.84 -17.39 -12.06
C ALA A 6 2.92 -18.91 -11.91
N GLY A 7 2.51 -19.46 -10.77
CA GLY A 7 2.44 -20.89 -10.53
C GLY A 7 1.39 -21.62 -11.37
N VAL A 8 0.41 -20.89 -11.91
CA VAL A 8 -0.67 -21.45 -12.75
C VAL A 8 -0.51 -21.06 -14.21
N ASP A 9 -0.13 -19.82 -14.49
CA ASP A 9 -0.02 -19.27 -15.85
C ASP A 9 1.04 -18.15 -15.87
N ALA A 10 2.26 -18.51 -16.24
CA ALA A 10 3.39 -17.58 -16.29
C ALA A 10 3.21 -16.46 -17.33
N ASP A 11 2.53 -16.75 -18.44
CA ASP A 11 2.26 -15.74 -19.47
C ASP A 11 1.29 -14.68 -18.97
N LYS A 12 0.24 -15.07 -18.25
CA LYS A 12 -0.65 -14.11 -17.58
C LYS A 12 0.09 -13.31 -16.52
N ALA A 13 0.91 -13.97 -15.71
CA ALA A 13 1.67 -13.31 -14.64
C ALA A 13 2.60 -12.21 -15.21
N SER A 14 3.24 -12.47 -16.36
CA SER A 14 4.14 -11.51 -17.00
C SER A 14 3.45 -10.23 -17.51
N ARG A 15 2.13 -10.27 -17.66
CA ARG A 15 1.30 -9.16 -18.15
C ARG A 15 0.54 -8.42 -17.05
N LEU A 16 0.78 -8.75 -15.79
CA LEU A 16 0.17 -8.03 -14.68
C LEU A 16 0.66 -6.60 -14.63
N THR A 17 -0.25 -5.68 -14.32
CA THR A 17 0.06 -4.27 -14.09
C THR A 17 -0.82 -3.74 -12.96
N MET A 18 -0.41 -2.64 -12.35
CA MET A 18 -1.22 -1.87 -11.42
C MET A 18 -1.98 -0.79 -12.18
N LEU A 19 -3.19 -0.53 -11.77
CA LEU A 19 -3.99 0.57 -12.29
C LEU A 19 -4.54 1.39 -11.12
N PRO A 20 -4.61 2.73 -11.26
CA PRO A 20 -5.28 3.56 -10.28
C PRO A 20 -6.75 3.19 -10.18
N MET A 21 -7.28 3.21 -8.98
CA MET A 21 -8.72 3.10 -8.77
C MET A 21 -9.37 4.46 -9.04
N LYS A 22 -10.21 4.53 -10.06
CA LYS A 22 -10.92 5.76 -10.39
C LYS A 22 -12.20 5.87 -9.58
N VAL A 23 -12.37 7.01 -8.94
CA VAL A 23 -13.55 7.35 -8.15
C VAL A 23 -14.20 8.57 -8.79
N ASN A 24 -15.52 8.54 -8.87
CA ASN A 24 -16.28 9.68 -9.38
C ASN A 24 -16.55 10.68 -8.23
N LEU A 25 -15.58 11.58 -8.04
CA LEU A 25 -15.63 12.64 -7.03
C LEU A 25 -15.58 14.01 -7.70
N GLU A 26 -16.17 15.00 -7.02
CA GLU A 26 -15.94 16.41 -7.32
C GLU A 26 -14.81 16.96 -6.44
N GLN A 27 -14.16 18.04 -6.86
CA GLN A 27 -13.06 18.63 -6.07
C GLN A 27 -13.54 19.10 -4.68
N SER A 28 -14.82 19.45 -4.55
CA SER A 28 -15.45 19.80 -3.27
C SER A 28 -15.55 18.65 -2.26
N ASP A 29 -15.43 17.41 -2.73
CA ASP A 29 -15.48 16.21 -1.89
C ASP A 29 -14.12 15.92 -1.22
N ILE A 30 -13.07 16.60 -1.68
CA ILE A 30 -11.70 16.40 -1.20
C ILE A 30 -11.34 17.50 -0.21
N SER A 31 -11.15 17.14 1.05
CA SER A 31 -10.76 18.06 2.12
C SER A 31 -9.24 18.16 2.32
N ALA A 32 -8.47 17.24 1.76
CA ALA A 32 -7.02 17.20 1.90
C ALA A 32 -6.35 18.30 1.06
N GLU A 33 -5.53 19.14 1.70
CA GLU A 33 -4.81 20.22 1.03
C GLU A 33 -3.80 19.65 0.01
N GLY A 34 -3.76 20.25 -1.17
CA GLY A 34 -2.85 19.85 -2.24
C GLY A 34 -3.27 18.59 -3.02
N VAL A 35 -4.38 17.95 -2.65
CA VAL A 35 -4.92 16.79 -3.37
C VAL A 35 -5.98 17.24 -4.36
N THR A 36 -5.86 16.75 -5.60
CA THR A 36 -6.86 16.98 -6.65
C THR A 36 -7.54 15.69 -7.06
N VAL A 37 -8.74 15.77 -7.64
CA VAL A 37 -9.46 14.61 -8.21
C VAL A 37 -8.60 13.92 -9.28
N ASP A 38 -7.90 14.70 -10.12
CA ASP A 38 -7.01 14.15 -11.15
C ASP A 38 -5.84 13.39 -10.52
N LYS A 39 -5.20 13.93 -9.48
CA LYS A 39 -4.12 13.24 -8.74
C LYS A 39 -4.62 11.93 -8.13
N MET A 40 -5.78 11.94 -7.46
CA MET A 40 -6.38 10.73 -6.91
C MET A 40 -6.67 9.67 -7.98
N ASN A 41 -7.24 10.07 -9.10
CA ASN A 41 -7.64 9.17 -10.17
C ASN A 41 -6.48 8.69 -11.07
N SER A 42 -5.30 9.29 -10.94
CA SER A 42 -4.08 8.91 -11.68
C SER A 42 -3.03 8.24 -10.81
N SER A 43 -3.18 8.28 -9.50
CA SER A 43 -2.19 7.75 -8.55
C SER A 43 -2.60 6.42 -7.95
N ILE A 44 -1.62 5.63 -7.55
CA ILE A 44 -1.83 4.45 -6.71
C ILE A 44 -1.51 4.78 -5.25
N PRO A 45 -2.18 4.15 -4.27
CA PRO A 45 -1.81 4.30 -2.87
C PRO A 45 -0.45 3.63 -2.61
N GLU A 46 0.41 4.32 -1.90
CA GLU A 46 1.72 3.82 -1.48
C GLU A 46 1.85 3.94 0.03
N PHE A 47 2.43 2.93 0.65
CA PHE A 47 2.83 2.98 2.05
C PHE A 47 4.07 2.12 2.26
N VAL A 48 4.91 2.54 3.20
CA VAL A 48 6.08 1.74 3.61
C VAL A 48 5.60 0.73 4.65
N SER A 49 5.49 -0.51 4.24
CA SER A 49 4.96 -1.59 5.10
C SER A 49 5.98 -2.21 6.05
N GLN A 50 7.27 -2.00 5.79
CA GLN A 50 8.34 -2.63 6.55
C GLN A 50 9.51 -1.67 6.74
N TYR A 51 9.97 -1.58 7.97
CA TYR A 51 11.07 -0.72 8.37
C TYR A 51 12.18 -1.56 8.99
N TYR A 52 13.42 -1.21 8.69
CA TYR A 52 14.56 -1.66 9.48
C TYR A 52 14.83 -0.63 10.57
N VAL A 53 15.02 -1.10 11.78
CA VAL A 53 15.37 -0.25 12.92
C VAL A 53 16.61 -0.79 13.61
N ILE A 54 17.47 0.13 14.04
CA ILE A 54 18.65 -0.20 14.84
C ILE A 54 18.29 0.03 16.31
N ASN A 55 18.51 -0.99 17.13
CA ASN A 55 18.20 -0.91 18.55
C ASN A 55 19.23 -0.01 19.28
N LYS A 56 18.80 1.16 19.71
CA LYS A 56 19.65 2.13 20.41
C LYS A 56 20.16 1.69 21.80
N LYS A 57 19.70 0.54 22.29
CA LYS A 57 20.19 -0.05 23.57
C LYS A 57 21.38 -0.98 23.38
N ASP A 58 21.70 -1.34 22.16
CA ASP A 58 22.88 -2.13 21.84
C ASP A 58 24.14 -1.28 21.98
N SER A 59 25.30 -1.92 22.07
CA SER A 59 26.59 -1.21 22.12
C SER A 59 26.82 -0.39 20.84
N GLU A 60 27.65 0.63 20.87
CA GLU A 60 27.98 1.46 19.69
C GLU A 60 28.58 0.61 18.57
N GLU A 61 29.33 -0.45 18.90
CA GLU A 61 29.92 -1.38 17.95
C GLU A 61 28.85 -2.20 17.23
N GLU A 62 27.87 -2.72 17.98
CA GLU A 62 26.74 -3.46 17.42
C GLU A 62 25.82 -2.57 16.55
N GLN A 63 25.54 -1.34 17.00
CA GLN A 63 24.79 -0.36 16.21
C GLN A 63 25.51 -0.06 14.89
N LYS A 64 26.83 0.15 14.96
CA LYS A 64 27.65 0.41 13.75
C LYS A 64 27.65 -0.78 12.80
N ALA A 65 27.76 -2.00 13.32
CA ALA A 65 27.69 -3.21 12.49
C ALA A 65 26.32 -3.36 11.81
N ALA A 66 25.23 -3.06 12.49
CA ALA A 66 23.88 -3.06 11.93
C ALA A 66 23.74 -2.00 10.82
N GLU A 67 24.25 -0.80 11.05
CA GLU A 67 24.28 0.28 10.06
C GLU A 67 25.07 -0.12 8.80
N ASP A 68 26.28 -0.65 8.97
CA ASP A 68 27.12 -1.10 7.87
C ASP A 68 26.46 -2.23 7.06
N PHE A 69 25.74 -3.14 7.75
CA PHE A 69 24.94 -4.18 7.09
C PHE A 69 23.80 -3.57 6.25
N LEU A 70 23.05 -2.61 6.76
CA LEU A 70 21.97 -1.97 6.01
C LEU A 70 22.52 -1.18 4.82
N VAL A 71 23.63 -0.47 4.98
CA VAL A 71 24.31 0.22 3.87
C VAL A 71 24.72 -0.80 2.80
N TRP A 72 25.37 -1.89 3.19
CA TRP A 72 25.75 -2.96 2.27
C TRP A 72 24.52 -3.56 1.55
N LEU A 73 23.43 -3.83 2.29
CA LEU A 73 22.22 -4.43 1.75
C LEU A 73 21.60 -3.56 0.63
N TYR A 74 21.61 -2.24 0.79
CA TYR A 74 21.02 -1.32 -0.18
C TYR A 74 21.96 -0.84 -1.28
N THR A 75 23.28 -1.00 -1.12
CA THR A 75 24.26 -0.45 -2.07
C THR A 75 25.05 -1.48 -2.84
N SER A 76 25.21 -2.71 -2.32
CA SER A 76 25.93 -3.77 -3.03
C SER A 76 25.02 -4.48 -4.04
N ASP A 77 25.60 -5.00 -5.13
CA ASP A 77 24.86 -5.78 -6.14
C ASP A 77 24.20 -7.02 -5.52
N THR A 78 24.88 -7.69 -4.60
CA THR A 78 24.32 -8.86 -3.89
C THR A 78 23.15 -8.47 -3.01
N GLY A 79 23.28 -7.39 -2.24
CA GLY A 79 22.21 -6.91 -1.38
C GLY A 79 20.99 -6.47 -2.18
N LYS A 80 21.17 -5.75 -3.27
CA LYS A 80 20.11 -5.35 -4.20
C LYS A 80 19.40 -6.58 -4.79
N ASP A 81 20.12 -7.61 -5.22
CA ASP A 81 19.53 -8.86 -5.72
C ASP A 81 18.67 -9.54 -4.64
N TYR A 82 19.13 -9.56 -3.39
CA TYR A 82 18.31 -10.08 -2.29
C TYR A 82 17.04 -9.28 -2.08
N ILE A 83 17.09 -7.94 -2.03
CA ILE A 83 15.91 -7.10 -1.86
C ILE A 83 14.90 -7.32 -2.98
N THR A 84 15.35 -7.28 -4.23
CA THR A 84 14.47 -7.25 -5.40
C THR A 84 13.97 -8.64 -5.81
N ASN A 85 14.85 -9.63 -5.83
CA ASN A 85 14.56 -10.94 -6.42
C ASN A 85 14.29 -12.04 -5.38
N LYS A 86 14.88 -11.95 -4.18
CA LYS A 86 14.66 -12.96 -3.13
C LYS A 86 13.53 -12.55 -2.16
N PHE A 87 13.52 -11.29 -1.73
CA PHE A 87 12.47 -10.78 -0.86
C PHE A 87 11.28 -10.22 -1.65
N ALA A 88 11.45 -9.98 -2.94
CA ALA A 88 10.46 -9.38 -3.84
C ALA A 88 9.96 -8.00 -3.35
N PHE A 89 10.84 -7.23 -2.73
CA PHE A 89 10.58 -5.86 -2.34
C PHE A 89 10.99 -4.88 -3.44
N VAL A 90 10.36 -3.73 -3.47
CA VAL A 90 10.79 -2.61 -4.30
C VAL A 90 11.64 -1.69 -3.42
N PRO A 91 12.94 -1.51 -3.76
CA PRO A 91 13.78 -0.58 -3.01
C PRO A 91 13.23 0.85 -3.12
N PHE A 92 13.35 1.63 -2.05
CA PHE A 92 12.93 3.04 -2.04
C PHE A 92 13.66 3.92 -3.07
N ASN A 93 14.82 3.49 -3.54
CA ASN A 93 15.65 4.15 -4.55
C ASN A 93 15.63 3.46 -5.91
N ALA A 94 14.65 2.59 -6.17
CA ALA A 94 14.47 1.98 -7.48
C ALA A 94 14.03 3.04 -8.50
N ASP A 95 14.53 2.94 -9.72
CA ASP A 95 14.13 3.77 -10.85
C ASP A 95 13.79 2.92 -12.09
N GLU A 96 13.19 3.55 -13.09
CA GLU A 96 12.73 2.86 -14.30
C GLU A 96 13.85 2.24 -15.17
N SER A 97 15.11 2.58 -14.91
CA SER A 97 16.26 1.98 -15.62
C SER A 97 16.51 0.53 -15.17
N GLU A 98 16.04 0.17 -13.98
CA GLU A 98 16.18 -1.17 -13.41
C GLU A 98 14.91 -1.99 -13.67
N LYS A 99 15.00 -2.94 -14.62
CA LYS A 99 13.88 -3.85 -14.87
C LYS A 99 13.86 -4.98 -13.84
N LEU A 100 12.84 -5.00 -13.01
CA LEU A 100 12.61 -6.03 -12.00
C LEU A 100 11.89 -7.25 -12.62
N GLU A 101 12.10 -8.45 -12.05
CA GLU A 101 11.44 -9.67 -12.53
C GLU A 101 9.92 -9.63 -12.35
N ASN A 102 9.44 -9.03 -11.27
CA ASN A 102 8.03 -8.92 -10.98
C ASN A 102 7.41 -7.71 -11.73
N PRO A 103 6.48 -7.91 -12.66
CA PRO A 103 5.86 -6.82 -13.41
C PRO A 103 5.06 -5.85 -12.54
N LEU A 104 4.51 -6.29 -11.41
CA LEU A 104 3.85 -5.40 -10.45
C LEU A 104 4.86 -4.46 -9.78
N SER A 105 6.07 -4.94 -9.51
CA SER A 105 7.16 -4.08 -9.01
C SER A 105 7.56 -3.02 -10.04
N ASN A 106 7.65 -3.39 -11.32
CA ASN A 106 7.91 -2.42 -12.38
C ASN A 106 6.78 -1.37 -12.50
N SER A 107 5.52 -1.79 -12.32
CA SER A 107 4.40 -0.84 -12.27
C SER A 107 4.54 0.13 -11.11
N LEU A 108 4.89 -0.35 -9.91
CA LEU A 108 5.10 0.51 -8.74
C LEU A 108 6.23 1.52 -8.99
N VAL A 109 7.37 1.06 -9.51
CA VAL A 109 8.50 1.94 -9.86
C VAL A 109 8.07 3.01 -10.86
N TYR A 110 7.30 2.66 -11.88
CA TYR A 110 6.75 3.63 -12.83
C TYR A 110 5.92 4.71 -12.12
N TYR A 111 4.99 4.33 -11.26
CA TYR A 111 4.16 5.30 -10.54
C TYR A 111 4.98 6.18 -9.59
N MET A 112 5.97 5.61 -8.89
CA MET A 112 6.88 6.37 -8.02
C MET A 112 7.71 7.38 -8.82
N SER A 113 8.34 6.95 -9.91
CA SER A 113 9.21 7.81 -10.75
C SER A 113 8.46 8.96 -11.43
N ASN A 114 7.15 8.81 -11.61
CA ASN A 114 6.31 9.83 -12.26
C ASN A 114 5.48 10.65 -11.25
N ASP A 115 5.76 10.58 -9.97
CA ASP A 115 4.98 11.25 -8.91
C ASP A 115 3.48 10.92 -8.96
N LEU A 116 3.16 9.68 -9.33
CA LEU A 116 1.79 9.15 -9.41
C LEU A 116 1.47 8.22 -8.22
N VAL A 117 2.02 8.52 -7.08
CA VAL A 117 1.76 7.84 -5.82
C VAL A 117 1.08 8.78 -4.84
N MET A 118 0.27 8.23 -3.97
CA MET A 118 -0.33 8.92 -2.85
C MET A 118 0.03 8.19 -1.57
N GLY A 119 0.68 8.87 -0.64
CA GLY A 119 0.96 8.34 0.67
C GLY A 119 -0.33 7.92 1.36
N ASN A 120 -0.31 6.75 1.96
CA ASN A 120 -1.40 6.24 2.77
C ASN A 120 -0.90 6.11 4.20
N ASP A 121 -1.24 7.09 5.02
CA ASP A 121 -0.83 7.15 6.42
C ASP A 121 -1.84 6.41 7.28
N PHE A 122 -1.59 5.11 7.46
CA PHE A 122 -2.38 4.28 8.37
C PHE A 122 -2.03 4.45 9.84
N ASP A 123 -0.91 5.11 10.15
CA ASP A 123 -0.44 5.28 11.52
C ASP A 123 -1.37 6.19 12.34
N ALA A 124 -2.14 7.05 11.66
CA ALA A 124 -3.14 7.90 12.27
C ALA A 124 -4.48 7.19 12.57
N PHE A 125 -4.66 5.96 12.09
CA PHE A 125 -5.90 5.21 12.31
C PHE A 125 -5.83 4.38 13.59
N PRO A 126 -6.96 4.23 14.33
CA PRO A 126 -7.04 3.29 15.45
C PRO A 126 -6.70 1.86 15.02
N GLU A 127 -6.08 1.09 15.91
CA GLU A 127 -5.64 -0.30 15.64
C GLU A 127 -6.76 -1.19 15.08
N SER A 128 -7.99 -0.98 15.54
CA SER A 128 -9.16 -1.74 15.09
C SER A 128 -9.81 -1.25 13.78
N TRP A 129 -9.33 -0.14 13.22
CA TRP A 129 -9.95 0.55 12.09
C TRP A 129 -10.21 -0.37 10.89
N GLY A 130 -9.17 -1.02 10.37
CA GLY A 130 -9.26 -1.74 9.10
C GLY A 130 -10.07 -3.03 9.19
N LEU A 131 -9.81 -3.85 10.20
CA LEU A 131 -10.38 -5.19 10.30
C LEU A 131 -11.69 -5.22 11.10
N ASN A 132 -11.71 -4.55 12.25
CA ASN A 132 -12.79 -4.72 13.22
C ASN A 132 -13.89 -3.66 13.08
N THR A 133 -13.58 -2.49 12.54
CA THR A 133 -14.56 -1.40 12.43
C THR A 133 -15.08 -1.26 10.99
N ILE A 134 -14.24 -0.80 10.07
CA ILE A 134 -14.68 -0.57 8.68
C ILE A 134 -14.82 -1.90 7.93
N GLY A 135 -13.79 -2.74 7.96
CA GLY A 135 -13.78 -3.99 7.19
C GLY A 135 -14.89 -4.93 7.61
N ALA A 136 -15.05 -5.18 8.91
CA ALA A 136 -16.10 -6.04 9.42
C ALA A 136 -17.51 -5.48 9.12
N THR A 137 -17.73 -4.17 9.35
CA THR A 137 -19.05 -3.56 9.10
C THR A 137 -19.42 -3.56 7.62
N ILE A 138 -18.49 -3.21 6.74
CA ILE A 138 -18.72 -3.25 5.29
C ILE A 138 -18.91 -4.68 4.82
N GLN A 139 -18.09 -5.63 5.30
CA GLN A 139 -18.20 -7.01 4.93
C GLN A 139 -19.55 -7.60 5.37
N GLU A 140 -19.97 -7.37 6.60
CA GLU A 140 -21.23 -7.90 7.13
C GLU A 140 -22.45 -7.31 6.45
N GLN A 141 -22.47 -6.01 6.20
CA GLN A 141 -23.64 -5.31 5.70
C GLN A 141 -23.73 -5.30 4.17
N LEU A 142 -22.59 -5.24 3.48
CA LEU A 142 -22.58 -5.09 2.03
C LEU A 142 -22.17 -6.38 1.32
N PHE A 143 -21.07 -7.02 1.68
CA PHE A 143 -20.54 -8.13 0.90
C PHE A 143 -21.25 -9.45 1.11
N THR A 144 -21.92 -9.65 2.24
CA THR A 144 -22.71 -10.88 2.49
C THR A 144 -24.02 -10.94 1.74
N ASN A 145 -24.56 -9.80 1.31
CA ASN A 145 -25.83 -9.69 0.62
C ASN A 145 -25.74 -8.85 -0.66
N PRO A 146 -24.97 -9.27 -1.68
CA PRO A 146 -24.76 -8.47 -2.88
C PRO A 146 -26.03 -8.17 -3.67
N ASP A 147 -27.05 -9.05 -3.57
CA ASP A 147 -28.34 -8.87 -4.24
C ASP A 147 -29.18 -7.73 -3.61
N GLN A 148 -28.78 -7.23 -2.46
CA GLN A 148 -29.46 -6.13 -1.75
C GLN A 148 -28.73 -4.78 -1.89
N TRP A 149 -27.76 -4.69 -2.79
CA TRP A 149 -26.99 -3.47 -3.02
C TRP A 149 -27.84 -2.44 -3.78
N ASP A 150 -28.38 -1.51 -3.05
CA ASP A 150 -28.93 -0.28 -3.56
C ASP A 150 -28.21 0.92 -2.91
N GLU A 151 -28.50 2.13 -3.38
CA GLU A 151 -27.88 3.34 -2.87
C GLU A 151 -28.11 3.52 -1.36
N ASN A 152 -29.31 3.20 -0.88
CA ASN A 152 -29.64 3.35 0.53
C ASN A 152 -28.89 2.35 1.41
N THR A 153 -28.81 1.09 1.00
CA THR A 153 -28.08 0.03 1.72
C THR A 153 -26.58 0.37 1.81
N ILE A 154 -25.98 0.82 0.71
CA ILE A 154 -24.58 1.23 0.67
C ILE A 154 -24.37 2.45 1.58
N ARG A 155 -25.21 3.47 1.49
CA ARG A 155 -25.12 4.67 2.34
C ARG A 155 -25.20 4.32 3.82
N THR A 156 -26.20 3.53 4.22
CA THR A 156 -26.36 3.10 5.61
C THR A 156 -25.15 2.31 6.12
N GLY A 157 -24.63 1.39 5.32
CA GLY A 157 -23.44 0.61 5.68
C GLY A 157 -22.20 1.48 5.90
N VAL A 158 -21.99 2.49 5.07
CA VAL A 158 -20.89 3.44 5.22
C VAL A 158 -21.10 4.36 6.43
N GLU A 159 -22.30 4.87 6.65
CA GLU A 159 -22.63 5.72 7.81
C GLU A 159 -22.46 4.97 9.14
N ASP A 160 -22.87 3.71 9.20
CA ASP A 160 -22.67 2.86 10.36
C ASP A 160 -21.19 2.60 10.64
N ALA A 161 -20.41 2.32 9.59
CA ALA A 161 -18.97 2.11 9.71
C ALA A 161 -18.27 3.39 10.22
N LEU A 162 -18.61 4.54 9.69
CA LEU A 162 -18.07 5.83 10.13
C LEU A 162 -18.49 6.17 11.56
N THR A 163 -19.71 5.82 11.97
CA THR A 163 -20.19 6.04 13.33
C THR A 163 -19.41 5.16 14.32
N LYS A 164 -19.25 3.88 14.04
CA LYS A 164 -18.44 2.97 14.86
C LYS A 164 -17.00 3.44 14.98
N TRP A 165 -16.43 3.93 13.89
CA TRP A 165 -15.09 4.49 13.93
C TRP A 165 -15.01 5.73 14.83
N LYS A 166 -15.91 6.70 14.66
CA LYS A 166 -15.94 7.91 15.51
C LYS A 166 -16.11 7.59 16.98
N ASP A 167 -16.85 6.54 17.30
CA ASP A 167 -17.05 6.13 18.69
C ASP A 167 -15.80 5.44 19.25
N SER A 168 -15.06 4.70 18.44
CA SER A 168 -13.81 4.02 18.86
C SER A 168 -12.65 4.97 19.16
N ILE A 169 -12.66 6.19 18.64
CA ILE A 169 -11.61 7.21 18.93
C ILE A 169 -11.95 8.14 20.11
N LYS A 170 -13.11 7.97 20.71
CA LYS A 170 -13.51 8.75 21.90
C LYS A 170 -13.07 8.13 23.23
N GLU A 171 -12.59 6.87 23.19
CA GLU A 171 -12.05 6.14 24.33
C GLU A 171 -10.52 6.27 24.39
#